data_7dd9de90be8768a8e4f54f7d6a643185
#
_entry.id   7dd9de90be8768a8e4f54f7d6a643185
#
_cell.length_a   1.000
_cell.length_b   1.000
_cell.length_c   1.000
_cell.angle_alpha   90.00
_cell.angle_beta   90.00
_cell.angle_gamma   90.00
#
_symmetry.space_group_name_H-M   'P 1'
#
loop_
_entity.id
_entity.type
_entity.pdbx_description
1 polymer ?
#
loop_
_entity_poly.entity_id
_entity_poly.type
_entity_poly.pdbx_seq_one_letter_code
_entity_poly.pdbx_strand_id
1 'polypeptide(L)'
;MIRIYSKDALRVNLEEEKACSKLVTSGSIYTLYVECCDIRHKVKNRVFIVKDNGECVGWAVIKERKLTRNTNFKFEFMVYIRRKYRRKGIGTKLYNRAKKFFKLKDKEIKVYMTTNYNSEFFLKVRKV
;
A
#
# COMPACT_ATOMS: atom_id res chain seq x y z
N MET A 1 -17.30 -11.53 -1.20
CA MET A 1 -17.40 -10.08 -1.45
C MET A 1 -16.15 -9.37 -1.01
N ILE A 2 -15.57 -8.56 -1.88
CA ILE A 2 -14.36 -7.81 -1.57
C ILE A 2 -14.71 -6.63 -0.66
N ARG A 3 -13.99 -6.50 0.44
CA ARG A 3 -14.10 -5.38 1.37
C ARG A 3 -12.74 -4.70 1.51
N ILE A 4 -12.75 -3.38 1.49
CA ILE A 4 -11.54 -2.57 1.70
C ILE A 4 -11.79 -1.67 2.89
N TYR A 5 -10.89 -1.72 3.87
CA TYR A 5 -10.93 -0.79 4.98
C TYR A 5 -9.54 -0.23 5.23
N SER A 6 -9.47 0.87 5.96
CA SER A 6 -8.19 1.50 6.25
C SER A 6 -8.08 1.92 7.71
N LYS A 7 -6.84 1.98 8.18
CA LYS A 7 -6.49 2.38 9.53
C LYS A 7 -5.20 3.17 9.54
N ASP A 8 -5.02 3.95 10.59
CA ASP A 8 -3.70 4.44 10.95
C ASP A 8 -2.81 3.24 11.34
N ALA A 9 -1.51 3.31 11.05
CA ALA A 9 -0.60 2.20 11.34
C ALA A 9 -0.57 1.82 12.82
N LEU A 10 -0.77 2.78 13.72
CA LEU A 10 -0.82 2.52 15.15
C LEU A 10 -2.00 1.65 15.58
N ARG A 11 -3.03 1.57 14.75
CA ARG A 11 -4.24 0.80 15.03
C ARG A 11 -4.26 -0.57 14.37
N VAL A 12 -3.27 -0.89 13.55
CA VAL A 12 -3.16 -2.20 12.94
C VAL A 12 -2.77 -3.20 14.04
N ASN A 13 -3.58 -4.24 14.20
CA ASN A 13 -3.34 -5.23 15.23
C ASN A 13 -2.44 -6.36 14.71
N LEU A 14 -1.97 -7.21 15.64
CA LEU A 14 -1.03 -8.28 15.32
C LEU A 14 -1.61 -9.30 14.33
N GLU A 15 -2.90 -9.60 14.43
CA GLU A 15 -3.55 -10.54 13.50
C GLU A 15 -3.56 -10.00 12.08
N GLU A 16 -3.86 -8.71 11.93
CA GLU A 16 -3.82 -8.04 10.62
C GLU A 16 -2.41 -8.05 10.04
N GLU A 17 -1.41 -7.71 10.85
CA GLU A 17 -0.01 -7.74 10.42
C GLU A 17 0.40 -9.13 9.95
N LYS A 18 0.05 -10.17 10.70
CA LYS A 18 0.37 -11.55 10.33
C LYS A 18 -0.34 -11.98 9.05
N ALA A 19 -1.62 -11.67 8.93
CA ALA A 19 -2.39 -12.04 7.75
C ALA A 19 -1.83 -11.39 6.48
N CYS A 20 -1.46 -10.13 6.55
CA CYS A 20 -0.89 -9.42 5.40
C CYS A 20 0.53 -9.90 5.08
N SER A 21 1.33 -10.18 6.09
CA SER A 21 2.71 -10.67 5.90
C SER A 21 2.76 -12.01 5.18
N LYS A 22 1.75 -12.86 5.38
CA LYS A 22 1.67 -14.16 4.69
C LYS A 22 1.46 -14.06 3.19
N LEU A 23 1.00 -12.90 2.70
CA LEU A 23 0.74 -12.71 1.27
C LEU A 23 2.03 -12.48 0.48
N VAL A 24 3.07 -12.02 1.14
CA VAL A 24 4.33 -11.68 0.47
C VAL A 24 5.14 -12.96 0.28
N THR A 25 5.52 -13.23 -0.95
CA THR A 25 6.31 -14.42 -1.28
C THR A 25 7.70 -14.36 -0.65
N SER A 26 8.30 -15.52 -0.44
CA SER A 26 9.66 -15.62 0.09
C SER A 26 10.64 -14.80 -0.75
N GLY A 27 11.53 -14.07 -0.10
CA GLY A 27 12.49 -13.20 -0.74
C GLY A 27 12.10 -11.73 -0.78
N SER A 28 10.85 -11.40 -0.53
CA SER A 28 10.43 -10.01 -0.37
C SER A 28 10.69 -9.56 1.06
N ILE A 29 11.37 -8.43 1.21
CA ILE A 29 11.59 -7.81 2.52
C ILE A 29 10.45 -6.87 2.90
N TYR A 30 9.56 -6.59 1.96
CA TYR A 30 8.48 -5.64 2.17
C TYR A 30 7.21 -6.35 2.56
N THR A 31 6.91 -6.34 3.84
CA THR A 31 5.67 -6.88 4.41
C THR A 31 4.93 -5.75 5.12
N LEU A 32 3.64 -5.93 5.32
CA LEU A 32 2.88 -4.95 6.10
C LEU A 32 3.47 -4.79 7.50
N TYR A 33 3.97 -5.87 8.08
CA TYR A 33 4.61 -5.80 9.40
C TYR A 33 5.80 -4.84 9.41
N VAL A 34 6.72 -4.99 8.46
CA VAL A 34 7.91 -4.13 8.36
C VAL A 34 7.49 -2.68 8.13
N GLU A 35 6.56 -2.46 7.19
CA GLU A 35 6.07 -1.11 6.90
C GLU A 35 5.39 -0.47 8.11
N CYS A 36 4.58 -1.21 8.83
CA CYS A 36 3.93 -0.69 10.03
C CYS A 36 4.95 -0.34 11.11
N CYS A 37 6.01 -1.12 11.28
CA CYS A 37 7.07 -0.79 12.24
C CYS A 37 7.77 0.51 11.86
N ASP A 38 8.06 0.71 10.58
CA ASP A 38 8.71 1.93 10.10
C ASP A 38 7.84 3.18 10.25
N ILE A 39 6.56 3.08 9.93
CA ILE A 39 5.67 4.24 9.87
C ILE A 39 4.96 4.56 11.19
N ARG A 40 5.15 3.74 12.24
CA ARG A 40 4.59 4.03 13.57
C ARG A 40 5.20 5.24 14.24
N HIS A 41 6.28 5.79 13.71
CA HIS A 41 7.02 6.89 14.31
C HIS A 41 6.77 8.24 13.62
N LYS A 42 5.68 8.91 13.97
CA LYS A 42 5.49 10.36 13.73
C LYS A 42 5.31 10.81 12.28
N VAL A 43 4.93 9.95 11.37
CA VAL A 43 4.62 10.37 9.99
C VAL A 43 3.15 10.16 9.70
N LYS A 44 2.61 10.98 8.80
CA LYS A 44 1.27 10.75 8.28
C LYS A 44 1.27 9.46 7.49
N ASN A 45 0.31 8.59 7.78
CA ASN A 45 0.25 7.28 7.15
C ASN A 45 -1.18 6.77 7.09
N ARG A 46 -1.40 5.80 6.22
CA ARG A 46 -2.65 5.06 6.16
C ARG A 46 -2.36 3.67 5.64
N VAL A 47 -2.93 2.68 6.31
CA VAL A 47 -2.82 1.27 5.91
C VAL A 47 -4.17 0.82 5.40
N PHE A 48 -4.19 0.25 4.19
CA PHE A 48 -5.40 -0.30 3.58
C PHE A 48 -5.30 -1.81 3.58
N ILE A 49 -6.38 -2.46 3.97
CA ILE A 49 -6.46 -3.93 4.02
C ILE A 49 -7.64 -4.37 3.15
N VAL A 50 -7.39 -5.35 2.31
CA VAL A 50 -8.38 -5.91 1.39
C VAL A 50 -8.73 -7.33 1.84
N LYS A 51 -10.00 -7.58 2.06
CA LYS A 51 -10.48 -8.91 2.45
C LYS A 51 -11.53 -9.42 1.47
N ASP A 52 -11.53 -10.71 1.26
CA ASP A 52 -12.58 -11.42 0.55
C ASP A 52 -13.10 -12.53 1.46
N ASN A 53 -14.38 -12.44 1.84
CA ASN A 53 -15.01 -13.39 2.77
C ASN A 53 -14.19 -13.57 4.07
N GLY A 54 -13.66 -12.47 4.59
CA GLY A 54 -12.90 -12.48 5.84
C GLY A 54 -11.44 -12.85 5.71
N GLU A 55 -10.97 -13.25 4.53
CA GLU A 55 -9.57 -13.58 4.27
C GLU A 55 -8.84 -12.39 3.68
N CYS A 56 -7.67 -12.05 4.22
CA CYS A 56 -6.85 -10.97 3.67
C CYS A 56 -6.27 -11.38 2.33
N VAL A 57 -6.55 -10.60 1.29
CA VAL A 57 -6.10 -10.86 -0.08
C VAL A 57 -5.22 -9.76 -0.66
N GLY A 58 -5.02 -8.70 0.09
CA GLY A 58 -4.16 -7.60 -0.32
C GLY A 58 -4.02 -6.54 0.74
N TRP A 59 -3.05 -5.66 0.54
CA TRP A 59 -2.82 -4.53 1.43
C TRP A 59 -2.11 -3.42 0.68
N ALA A 60 -2.19 -2.21 1.21
CA ALA A 60 -1.44 -1.07 0.72
C ALA A 60 -1.07 -0.17 1.88
N VAL A 61 0.03 0.54 1.73
CA VAL A 61 0.50 1.50 2.72
C VAL A 61 0.88 2.78 2.00
N ILE A 62 0.39 3.91 2.50
CA ILE A 62 0.87 5.22 2.09
C ILE A 62 1.43 5.93 3.31
N LYS A 63 2.62 6.51 3.17
CA LYS A 63 3.29 7.22 4.27
C LYS A 63 4.02 8.45 3.78
N GLU A 64 4.07 9.45 4.63
CA GLU A 64 4.81 10.68 4.39
C GLU A 64 6.32 10.41 4.37
N ARG A 65 7.04 11.08 3.49
CA ARG A 65 8.50 11.02 3.41
C ARG A 65 9.11 12.30 3.93
N LYS A 66 10.29 12.16 4.54
CA LYS A 66 11.13 13.33 4.78
C LYS A 66 11.68 13.82 3.44
N LEU A 67 11.50 15.10 3.16
CA LEU A 67 12.07 15.72 1.97
C LEU A 67 13.60 15.68 2.09
N THR A 68 14.24 15.04 1.12
CA THR A 68 15.70 15.07 0.96
C THR A 68 16.02 15.84 -0.30
N ARG A 69 17.28 16.28 -0.43
CA ARG A 69 17.73 17.10 -1.59
C ARG A 69 17.40 16.50 -2.96
N ASN A 70 17.23 15.19 -3.03
CA ASN A 70 17.09 14.47 -4.29
C ASN A 70 15.70 13.91 -4.54
N THR A 71 14.67 14.27 -3.76
CA THR A 71 13.33 13.75 -3.98
C THR A 71 12.30 14.86 -4.01
N ASN A 72 11.45 14.79 -5.05
CA ASN A 72 10.29 15.67 -5.18
C ASN A 72 9.02 15.02 -4.64
N PHE A 73 9.13 13.80 -4.12
CA PHE A 73 7.99 13.04 -3.63
C PHE A 73 7.76 13.33 -2.15
N LYS A 74 6.54 13.65 -1.80
CA LYS A 74 6.12 13.90 -0.42
C LYS A 74 5.66 12.64 0.29
N PHE A 75 5.17 11.65 -0.45
CA PHE A 75 4.63 10.40 0.08
C PHE A 75 5.15 9.20 -0.68
N GLU A 76 5.14 8.05 -0.03
CA GLU A 76 5.44 6.75 -0.62
C GLU A 76 4.21 5.87 -0.58
N PHE A 77 3.98 5.13 -1.65
CA PHE A 77 2.88 4.18 -1.74
C PHE A 77 3.42 2.80 -2.11
N MET A 78 2.95 1.79 -1.39
CA MET A 78 3.32 0.40 -1.62
C MET A 78 2.05 -0.45 -1.59
N VAL A 79 1.93 -1.41 -2.50
CA VAL A 79 0.76 -2.26 -2.59
C VAL A 79 1.16 -3.69 -2.92
N TYR A 80 0.43 -4.64 -2.33
CA TYR A 80 0.52 -6.05 -2.68
C TYR A 80 -0.88 -6.63 -2.78
N ILE A 81 -1.16 -7.30 -3.89
CA ILE A 81 -2.44 -7.99 -4.12
C ILE A 81 -2.12 -9.44 -4.43
N ARG A 82 -2.82 -10.35 -3.78
CA ARG A 82 -2.69 -11.79 -4.02
C ARG A 82 -2.94 -12.09 -5.50
N ARG A 83 -2.12 -12.96 -6.10
CA ARG A 83 -2.07 -13.18 -7.54
C ARG A 83 -3.44 -13.36 -8.20
N LYS A 84 -4.31 -14.20 -7.63
CA LYS A 84 -5.63 -14.47 -8.22
C LYS A 84 -6.58 -13.28 -8.18
N TYR A 85 -6.26 -12.24 -7.41
CA TYR A 85 -7.07 -11.02 -7.29
C TYR A 85 -6.51 -9.86 -8.11
N ARG A 86 -5.43 -10.08 -8.84
CA ARG A 86 -4.81 -9.06 -9.68
C ARG A 86 -5.61 -8.83 -10.94
N ARG A 87 -5.37 -7.66 -11.60
CA ARG A 87 -6.03 -7.24 -12.84
C ARG A 87 -7.54 -7.06 -12.72
N LYS A 88 -8.04 -6.84 -11.51
CA LYS A 88 -9.45 -6.58 -11.21
C LYS A 88 -9.69 -5.13 -10.74
N GLY A 89 -8.68 -4.27 -10.86
CA GLY A 89 -8.80 -2.87 -10.48
C GLY A 89 -8.65 -2.59 -8.98
N ILE A 90 -8.34 -3.58 -8.16
CA ILE A 90 -8.22 -3.41 -6.71
C ILE A 90 -7.06 -2.47 -6.37
N GLY A 91 -5.89 -2.68 -6.98
CA GLY A 91 -4.74 -1.83 -6.74
C GLY A 91 -4.98 -0.39 -7.15
N THR A 92 -5.63 -0.17 -8.29
CA THR A 92 -6.01 1.18 -8.75
C THR A 92 -6.93 1.85 -7.73
N LYS A 93 -7.89 1.11 -7.23
CA LYS A 93 -8.83 1.60 -6.21
C LYS A 93 -8.10 2.00 -4.93
N LEU A 94 -7.14 1.20 -4.48
CA LEU A 94 -6.34 1.51 -3.29
C LEU A 94 -5.51 2.77 -3.50
N TYR A 95 -4.86 2.89 -4.64
CA TYR A 95 -4.05 4.06 -4.97
C TYR A 95 -4.91 5.34 -4.98
N ASN A 96 -6.06 5.29 -5.64
CA ASN A 96 -6.96 6.44 -5.70
C ASN A 96 -7.51 6.82 -4.33
N ARG A 97 -7.83 5.85 -3.48
CA ARG A 97 -8.25 6.12 -2.11
C ARG A 97 -7.14 6.75 -1.28
N ALA A 98 -5.90 6.30 -1.45
CA ALA A 98 -4.75 6.87 -0.75
C ALA A 98 -4.51 8.32 -1.17
N LYS A 99 -4.56 8.60 -2.46
CA LYS A 99 -4.45 9.97 -2.99
C LYS A 99 -5.52 10.87 -2.40
N LYS A 100 -6.76 10.40 -2.43
CA LYS A 100 -7.90 11.18 -1.93
C LYS A 100 -7.79 11.44 -0.43
N PHE A 101 -7.33 10.45 0.32
CA PHE A 101 -7.24 10.58 1.78
C PHE A 101 -6.33 11.74 2.20
N PHE A 102 -5.20 11.91 1.52
CA PHE A 102 -4.25 12.98 1.81
C PHE A 102 -4.30 14.13 0.81
N LYS A 103 -5.25 14.13 -0.11
CA LYS A 103 -5.42 15.17 -1.15
C LYS A 103 -4.15 15.37 -1.97
N LEU A 104 -3.59 14.28 -2.47
CA LEU A 104 -2.33 14.28 -3.20
C LEU A 104 -2.51 14.26 -4.71
N LYS A 105 -1.49 14.74 -5.40
CA LYS A 105 -1.32 14.60 -6.86
C LYS A 105 -0.35 13.47 -7.15
N ASP A 106 -0.46 12.86 -8.33
CA ASP A 106 0.41 11.73 -8.71
C ASP A 106 1.90 12.05 -8.59
N LYS A 107 2.28 13.27 -8.94
CA LYS A 107 3.68 13.71 -8.86
C LYS A 107 4.23 13.77 -7.43
N GLU A 108 3.36 13.78 -6.43
CA GLU A 108 3.75 13.85 -5.02
C GLU A 108 3.98 12.47 -4.40
N ILE A 109 3.66 11.41 -5.13
CA ILE A 109 3.69 10.05 -4.62
C ILE A 109 4.75 9.23 -5.34
N LYS A 110 5.72 8.69 -4.59
CA LYS A 110 6.63 7.69 -5.11
C LYS A 110 6.04 6.31 -4.86
N VAL A 111 5.94 5.52 -5.91
CA VAL A 111 5.39 4.19 -5.82
C VAL A 111 6.52 3.18 -5.75
N TYR A 112 6.46 2.32 -4.73
CA TYR A 112 7.37 1.18 -4.59
C TYR A 112 6.69 -0.09 -5.03
N MET A 113 7.38 -0.87 -5.83
CA MET A 113 6.86 -2.13 -6.35
C MET A 113 7.35 -3.29 -5.51
N THR A 114 6.41 -4.13 -5.08
CA THR A 114 6.74 -5.35 -4.32
C THR A 114 6.94 -6.55 -5.26
N THR A 115 6.43 -6.45 -6.49
CA THR A 115 6.56 -7.49 -7.51
C THR A 115 6.66 -6.84 -8.89
N ASN A 116 7.15 -7.59 -9.88
CA ASN A 116 7.30 -7.08 -11.24
C ASN A 116 5.99 -6.67 -11.90
N TYR A 117 4.87 -7.29 -11.53
CA TYR A 117 3.59 -6.93 -12.12
C TYR A 117 3.14 -5.51 -11.77
N ASN A 118 3.62 -4.97 -10.68
CA ASN A 118 3.26 -3.62 -10.24
C ASN A 118 3.71 -2.53 -11.21
N SER A 119 4.74 -2.78 -12.02
CA SER A 119 5.21 -1.79 -12.99
C SER A 119 4.14 -1.44 -14.02
N GLU A 120 3.43 -2.43 -14.58
CA GLU A 120 2.33 -2.18 -15.51
C GLU A 120 1.18 -1.43 -14.85
N PHE A 121 0.83 -1.84 -13.64
CA PHE A 121 -0.22 -1.20 -12.87
C PHE A 121 0.06 0.30 -12.70
N PHE A 122 1.26 0.66 -12.30
CA PHE A 122 1.59 2.06 -12.03
C PHE A 122 1.72 2.89 -13.30
N LEU A 123 2.15 2.29 -14.39
CA LEU A 123 2.15 2.96 -15.68
C LEU A 123 0.73 3.35 -16.09
N LYS A 124 -0.25 2.50 -15.87
CA LYS A 124 -1.65 2.78 -16.17
C LYS A 124 -2.22 3.88 -15.27
N VAL A 125 -1.98 3.78 -13.97
CA VAL A 125 -2.55 4.70 -12.98
C VAL A 125 -2.00 6.10 -13.14
N ARG A 126 -0.72 6.24 -13.44
CA ARG A 126 -0.04 7.53 -13.54
C ARG A 126 -0.20 8.25 -14.87
N LYS A 127 -0.76 7.61 -15.85
CA LYS A 127 -1.03 8.23 -17.15
C LYS A 127 -2.30 9.08 -17.17
N VAL A 128 -3.06 9.05 -16.12
CA VAL A 128 -4.32 9.81 -16.05
C VAL A 128 -4.06 11.23 -15.61
#